data_f053798080ef0020495e1468c2454b6c
#
_entry.id   f053798080ef0020495e1468c2454b6c
#
_cell.length_a   1.000
_cell.length_b   1.000
_cell.length_c   1.000
_cell.angle_alpha   90.00
_cell.angle_beta   90.00
_cell.angle_gamma   90.00
#
_symmetry.space_group_name_H-M   'P 1'
#
loop_
_entity.id
_entity.type
_entity.pdbx_description
1 polymer ?
#
loop_
_entity_poly.entity_id
_entity_poly.type
_entity_poly.pdbx_seq_one_letter_code
_entity_poly.pdbx_strand_id
1 'polypeptide(L)'
;MRLNTDQIQAIGHAAKTTFGDGTEVWLFGSRVDDTKKGGDIDLLVRPAPTAADQPFAKKIRMLTMLERLLGERKIDLIIEQPNDSRSIVKVAHTTGIQIQ
;
A
#
# COMPACT_ATOMS: atom_id res chain seq x y z
N MET A 1 -6.00 11.67 8.33
CA MET A 1 -5.91 10.55 7.36
C MET A 1 -7.25 10.41 6.65
N ARG A 2 -7.23 10.23 5.35
CA ARG A 2 -8.45 10.31 4.53
C ARG A 2 -9.05 8.94 4.17
N LEU A 3 -8.71 7.92 4.91
CA LEU A 3 -9.30 6.60 4.77
C LEU A 3 -10.06 6.26 6.05
N ASN A 4 -11.23 5.64 5.88
CA ASN A 4 -11.97 5.16 7.03
C ASN A 4 -11.47 3.77 7.46
N THR A 5 -11.98 3.30 8.60
CA THR A 5 -11.56 2.01 9.15
C THR A 5 -11.79 0.85 8.20
N ASP A 6 -12.92 0.84 7.50
CA ASP A 6 -13.23 -0.25 6.56
C ASP A 6 -12.26 -0.28 5.40
N GLN A 7 -11.87 0.89 4.89
CA GLN A 7 -10.89 0.99 3.81
C GLN A 7 -9.51 0.52 4.27
N ILE A 8 -9.10 0.88 5.47
CA ILE A 8 -7.82 0.44 6.04
C ILE A 8 -7.81 -1.08 6.21
N GLN A 9 -8.90 -1.65 6.71
CA GLN A 9 -9.01 -3.10 6.87
C GLN A 9 -8.97 -3.81 5.52
N ALA A 10 -9.63 -3.26 4.51
CA ALA A 10 -9.62 -3.83 3.16
C ALA A 10 -8.20 -3.86 2.59
N ILE A 11 -7.46 -2.76 2.75
CA ILE A 11 -6.06 -2.69 2.28
C ILE A 11 -5.20 -3.72 3.01
N GLY A 12 -5.33 -3.80 4.34
CA GLY A 12 -4.59 -4.77 5.14
C GLY A 12 -4.89 -6.20 4.74
N HIS A 13 -6.16 -6.51 4.51
CA HIS A 13 -6.58 -7.84 4.06
C HIS A 13 -5.98 -8.18 2.70
N ALA A 14 -6.05 -7.27 1.74
CA ALA A 14 -5.49 -7.48 0.42
C ALA A 14 -3.97 -7.70 0.48
N ALA A 15 -3.28 -6.92 1.32
CA ALA A 15 -1.84 -7.03 1.48
C ALA A 15 -1.45 -8.39 2.08
N LYS A 16 -2.11 -8.81 3.15
CA LYS A 16 -1.81 -10.10 3.78
C LYS A 16 -2.12 -11.27 2.86
N THR A 17 -3.24 -11.21 2.16
CA THR A 17 -3.64 -12.28 1.25
C THR A 17 -2.62 -12.43 0.11
N THR A 18 -2.09 -11.32 -0.37
CA THR A 18 -1.19 -11.30 -1.52
C THR A 18 0.27 -11.56 -1.12
N PHE A 19 0.73 -10.95 -0.04
CA PHE A 19 2.15 -10.92 0.33
C PHE A 19 2.46 -11.65 1.64
N GLY A 20 1.46 -12.22 2.29
CA GLY A 20 1.66 -13.07 3.45
C GLY A 20 1.52 -12.34 4.78
N ASP A 21 1.45 -13.12 5.85
CA ASP A 21 1.44 -12.57 7.21
C ASP A 21 2.76 -11.87 7.49
N GLY A 22 2.72 -10.76 8.19
CA GLY A 22 3.90 -9.97 8.44
C GLY A 22 4.13 -8.89 7.41
N THR A 23 3.27 -8.80 6.39
CA THR A 23 3.32 -7.70 5.42
C THR A 23 3.00 -6.38 6.11
N GLU A 24 3.79 -5.35 5.80
CA GLU A 24 3.60 -4.01 6.34
C GLU A 24 3.19 -3.07 5.22
N VAL A 25 2.31 -2.11 5.55
CA VAL A 25 1.77 -1.16 4.58
C VAL A 25 1.81 0.25 5.16
N TRP A 26 2.28 1.20 4.35
CA TRP A 26 2.27 2.62 4.69
C TRP A 26 1.40 3.38 3.69
N LEU A 27 0.55 4.25 4.21
CA LEU A 27 -0.19 5.23 3.43
C LEU A 27 0.63 6.52 3.40
N PHE A 28 0.86 7.06 2.21
CA PHE A 28 1.63 8.30 2.08
C PHE A 28 1.01 9.19 1.02
N GLY A 29 1.67 10.31 0.72
CA GLY A 29 1.17 11.26 -0.27
C GLY A 29 0.00 12.09 0.24
N SER A 30 -0.91 12.45 -0.65
CA SER A 30 -2.00 13.38 -0.34
C SER A 30 -2.99 12.82 0.70
N ARG A 31 -3.07 11.51 0.87
CA ARG A 31 -4.00 10.89 1.83
C ARG A 31 -3.56 11.08 3.28
N VAL A 32 -2.31 11.42 3.50
CA VAL A 32 -1.80 11.70 4.84
C VAL A 32 -2.21 13.09 5.30
N ASP A 33 -2.37 14.03 4.35
CA ASP A 33 -2.74 15.42 4.64
C ASP A 33 -4.23 15.61 4.37
N ASP A 34 -5.02 15.71 5.44
CA ASP A 34 -6.47 15.85 5.35
C ASP A 34 -6.91 17.19 4.76
N THR A 35 -6.01 18.15 4.66
CA THR A 35 -6.34 19.46 4.05
C THR A 35 -6.31 19.42 2.53
N LYS A 36 -5.69 18.40 1.94
CA LYS A 36 -5.59 18.27 0.50
C LYS A 36 -6.72 17.42 -0.04
N LYS A 37 -7.30 17.87 -1.16
CA LYS A 37 -8.29 17.09 -1.89
C LYS A 37 -7.56 16.20 -2.88
N GLY A 38 -7.87 14.92 -2.87
CA GLY A 38 -7.28 14.00 -3.82
C GLY A 38 -8.06 12.70 -3.85
N GLY A 39 -8.19 12.12 -5.04
CA GLY A 39 -8.79 10.82 -5.22
C GLY A 39 -7.77 9.69 -5.14
N ASP A 40 -6.49 10.01 -5.22
CA ASP A 40 -5.42 9.03 -5.32
C ASP A 40 -5.07 8.45 -3.95
N ILE A 41 -4.74 7.18 -3.95
CA ILE A 41 -4.25 6.48 -2.77
C ILE A 41 -2.83 6.02 -3.10
N ASP A 42 -1.87 6.45 -2.28
CA ASP A 42 -0.46 6.07 -2.43
C ASP A 42 -0.08 5.09 -1.32
N LEU A 43 0.32 3.90 -1.70
CA LEU A 43 0.66 2.83 -0.76
C LEU A 43 2.06 2.31 -1.00
N LEU A 44 2.79 2.09 0.09
CA LEU A 44 4.02 1.32 0.08
C LEU A 44 3.76 0.01 0.81
N VAL A 45 4.11 -1.10 0.17
CA VAL A 45 3.96 -2.44 0.74
C VAL A 45 5.33 -3.07 0.90
N ARG A 46 5.65 -3.51 2.12
CA ARG A 46 6.82 -4.33 2.40
C ARG A 46 6.34 -5.77 2.57
N PRO A 47 6.61 -6.65 1.59
CA PRO A 47 6.16 -8.03 1.69
C PRO A 47 6.79 -8.78 2.87
N ALA A 48 6.10 -9.76 3.38
CA ALA A 48 6.72 -10.72 4.30
C ALA A 48 7.92 -11.37 3.58
N PRO A 49 9.02 -11.66 4.30
CA PRO A 49 10.22 -12.22 3.65
C PRO A 49 9.96 -13.50 2.86
N THR A 50 9.02 -14.33 3.32
CA THR A 50 8.68 -15.59 2.66
C THR A 50 7.85 -15.40 1.40
N ALA A 51 7.35 -14.21 1.12
CA ALA A 51 6.48 -13.92 -0.03
C ALA A 51 6.99 -12.76 -0.87
N ALA A 52 8.30 -12.50 -0.84
CA ALA A 52 8.90 -11.41 -1.59
C ALA A 52 9.15 -11.75 -3.07
N ASP A 53 8.87 -12.98 -3.49
CA ASP A 53 9.01 -13.41 -4.87
C ASP A 53 7.88 -12.87 -5.74
N GLN A 54 8.12 -12.78 -7.04
CA GLN A 54 7.16 -12.36 -8.05
C GLN A 54 6.44 -11.04 -7.71
N PRO A 55 7.18 -9.99 -7.37
CA PRO A 55 6.57 -8.76 -6.87
C PRO A 55 5.63 -8.10 -7.89
N PHE A 56 5.94 -8.17 -9.17
CA PHE A 56 5.12 -7.54 -10.19
C PHE A 56 3.76 -8.23 -10.34
N ALA A 57 3.77 -9.56 -10.40
CA ALA A 57 2.52 -10.33 -10.52
C ALA A 57 1.65 -10.15 -9.28
N LYS A 58 2.26 -10.13 -8.10
CA LYS A 58 1.55 -9.90 -6.85
C LYS A 58 1.01 -8.49 -6.74
N LYS A 59 1.76 -7.50 -7.23
CA LYS A 59 1.28 -6.12 -7.30
C LYS A 59 -0.02 -6.02 -8.10
N ILE A 60 -0.05 -6.63 -9.27
CA ILE A 60 -1.25 -6.64 -10.11
C ILE A 60 -2.41 -7.32 -9.38
N ARG A 61 -2.15 -8.44 -8.73
CA ARG A 61 -3.17 -9.17 -7.97
C ARG A 61 -3.74 -8.31 -6.85
N MET A 62 -2.88 -7.62 -6.10
CA MET A 62 -3.34 -6.74 -5.02
C MET A 62 -4.15 -5.58 -5.56
N LEU A 63 -3.72 -4.95 -6.66
CA LEU A 63 -4.47 -3.87 -7.28
C LEU A 63 -5.87 -4.32 -7.71
N THR A 64 -5.99 -5.53 -8.27
CA THR A 64 -7.28 -6.09 -8.64
C THR A 64 -8.18 -6.29 -7.43
N MET A 65 -7.63 -6.80 -6.34
CA MET A 65 -8.38 -6.95 -5.09
C MET A 65 -8.86 -5.62 -4.55
N LEU A 66 -7.98 -4.62 -4.55
CA LEU A 66 -8.31 -3.29 -4.05
C LEU A 66 -9.40 -2.63 -4.89
N GLU A 67 -9.39 -2.81 -6.21
CA GLU A 67 -10.45 -2.30 -7.07
C GLU A 67 -11.81 -2.88 -6.69
N ARG A 68 -11.86 -4.18 -6.39
CA ARG A 68 -13.10 -4.82 -5.96
C ARG A 68 -13.58 -4.33 -4.61
N LEU A 69 -12.63 -4.10 -3.68
CA LEU A 69 -12.97 -3.74 -2.30
C LEU A 69 -13.24 -2.24 -2.11
N LEU A 70 -12.54 -1.40 -2.86
CA LEU A 70 -12.59 0.06 -2.69
C LEU A 70 -13.30 0.77 -3.83
N GLY A 71 -13.65 0.06 -4.91
CA GLY A 71 -14.21 0.67 -6.10
C GLY A 71 -13.14 1.23 -7.02
N GLU A 72 -13.57 1.89 -8.08
CA GLU A 72 -12.66 2.47 -9.06
C GLU A 72 -11.98 3.72 -8.48
N ARG A 73 -10.72 3.57 -8.12
CA ARG A 73 -9.89 4.66 -7.62
C ARG A 73 -8.49 4.50 -8.20
N LYS A 74 -7.80 5.60 -8.37
CA LYS A 74 -6.41 5.54 -8.75
C LYS A 74 -5.58 5.17 -7.53
N ILE A 75 -4.89 4.05 -7.61
CA ILE A 75 -4.04 3.54 -6.53
C ILE A 75 -2.64 3.39 -7.07
N ASP A 76 -1.70 4.13 -6.48
CA ASP A 76 -0.29 3.98 -6.76
C ASP A 76 0.31 3.05 -5.72
N LEU A 77 0.70 1.87 -6.15
CA LEU A 77 1.19 0.82 -5.28
C LEU A 77 2.67 0.59 -5.54
N ILE A 78 3.48 0.83 -4.53
CA ILE A 78 4.92 0.62 -4.56
C ILE A 78 5.24 -0.61 -3.72
N ILE A 79 5.96 -1.57 -4.32
CA ILE A 79 6.42 -2.75 -3.58
C ILE A 79 7.87 -2.53 -3.21
N GLU A 80 8.15 -2.53 -1.91
CA GLU A 80 9.51 -2.36 -1.40
C GLU A 80 10.32 -3.63 -1.64
N GLN A 81 11.51 -3.45 -2.21
CA GLN A 81 12.45 -4.54 -2.44
C GLN A 81 13.46 -4.62 -1.31
N PRO A 82 14.13 -5.76 -1.11
CA PRO A 82 15.23 -5.83 -0.15
C PRO A 82 16.30 -4.77 -0.49
N ASN A 83 16.74 -4.03 0.52
CA ASN A 83 17.74 -2.97 0.38
C ASN A 83 17.33 -1.89 -0.63
N ASP A 84 16.05 -1.56 -0.64
CA ASP A 84 15.48 -0.61 -1.59
C ASP A 84 15.94 0.81 -1.26
N SER A 85 16.69 1.42 -2.17
CA SER A 85 17.24 2.77 -1.99
C SER A 85 16.48 3.84 -2.78
N ARG A 86 15.36 3.50 -3.41
CA ARG A 86 14.59 4.48 -4.17
C ARG A 86 14.09 5.60 -3.27
N SER A 87 14.12 6.83 -3.81
CA SER A 87 13.66 8.01 -3.06
C SER A 87 12.21 7.89 -2.62
N ILE A 88 11.34 7.32 -3.47
CA ILE A 88 9.92 7.18 -3.14
C ILE A 88 9.72 6.28 -1.92
N VAL A 89 10.53 5.26 -1.73
CA VAL A 89 10.45 4.38 -0.57
C VAL A 89 10.85 5.15 0.69
N LYS A 90 11.90 5.96 0.61
CA LYS A 90 12.32 6.79 1.75
C LYS A 90 11.26 7.81 2.13
N VAL A 91 10.64 8.45 1.14
CA VAL A 91 9.55 9.40 1.37
C VAL A 91 8.38 8.71 2.08
N ALA A 92 8.00 7.53 1.61
CA ALA A 92 6.89 6.80 2.20
C ALA A 92 7.16 6.44 3.66
N HIS A 93 8.37 6.00 3.99
CA HIS A 93 8.73 5.68 5.37
C HIS A 93 8.82 6.92 6.26
N THR A 94 9.31 8.03 5.72
CA THR A 94 9.54 9.24 6.50
C THR A 94 8.23 9.99 6.77
N THR A 95 7.37 10.10 5.75
CA THR A 95 6.16 10.94 5.83
C THR A 95 4.87 10.14 5.92
N GLY A 96 4.93 8.84 5.66
CA GLY A 96 3.74 7.99 5.64
C GLY A 96 3.28 7.57 7.01
N ILE A 97 2.07 7.03 7.03
CA ILE A 97 1.45 6.45 8.21
C ILE A 97 1.35 4.95 7.99
N GLN A 98 1.90 4.17 8.92
CA GLN A 98 1.81 2.72 8.83
C GLN A 98 0.41 2.28 9.22
N ILE A 99 -0.26 1.58 8.31
CA ILE A 99 -1.65 1.15 8.51
C ILE A 99 -1.77 -0.37 8.65
N GLN A 100 -0.67 -1.06 8.42
CA GLN A 100 -0.65 -2.52 8.58
C GLN A 100 0.70 -2.97 9.13
#